data_e1401cdef50ad9abe4a3b6ada476cbfb
#
_entry.id   e1401cdef50ad9abe4a3b6ada476cbfb
#
_cell.length_a   1.000
_cell.length_b   1.000
_cell.length_c   1.000
_cell.angle_alpha   90.00
_cell.angle_beta   90.00
_cell.angle_gamma   90.00
#
_symmetry.space_group_name_H-M   'P 1'
#
loop_
_entity.id
_entity.type
_entity.pdbx_description
1 polymer ?
#
loop_
_entity_poly.entity_id
_entity_poly.type
_entity_poly.pdbx_seq_one_letter_code
_entity_poly.pdbx_strand_id
1 'polypeptide(L)'
;MRKQLLFVAAALLLAGAAAADDEVTHSFSTSSARANVHRVVIDIPAGSVKIRNGASGRIAVRGEVRRHFDGYRRRAKEQSIADDISTEIAIDGDEATVRRHYGPGAQSWSAKSIHTEVDVTVDVPPGVDVDVSTRYGEVNIDGAFGRIDTDLRAGEVHVRTPRVNVRDLRASVLIGEVHTYFGDHYIENEGVFPRTAHFYNAAGRSDVNVHSTVGEVHVTLTQ
;
A
#
# COMPACT_ATOMS: atom_id res chain seq x y z
N MET A 1 15.32 52.22 -51.51
CA MET A 1 14.58 50.97 -51.78
C MET A 1 15.07 49.91 -50.81
N ARG A 2 14.36 49.66 -49.72
CA ARG A 2 14.69 48.65 -48.68
C ARG A 2 13.87 47.38 -48.95
N LYS A 3 14.54 46.26 -49.29
CA LYS A 3 13.92 44.95 -49.43
C LYS A 3 13.75 44.35 -48.01
N GLN A 4 12.53 44.18 -47.60
CA GLN A 4 12.20 43.38 -46.38
C GLN A 4 12.17 41.89 -46.74
N LEU A 5 13.03 41.14 -46.10
CA LEU A 5 13.02 39.66 -46.13
C LEU A 5 12.00 39.19 -45.07
N LEU A 6 10.91 38.56 -45.53
CA LEU A 6 9.98 37.81 -44.68
C LEU A 6 10.60 36.48 -44.36
N PHE A 7 10.92 36.24 -43.09
CA PHE A 7 11.21 34.90 -42.55
C PHE A 7 9.90 34.22 -42.20
N VAL A 8 9.50 33.21 -42.94
CA VAL A 8 8.43 32.29 -42.58
C VAL A 8 9.07 31.22 -41.69
N ALA A 9 8.76 31.30 -40.37
CA ALA A 9 9.10 30.24 -39.43
C ALA A 9 8.04 29.14 -39.53
N ALA A 10 8.39 28.02 -40.14
CA ALA A 10 7.59 26.82 -40.12
C ALA A 10 7.73 26.18 -38.74
N ALA A 11 6.71 26.32 -37.87
CA ALA A 11 6.62 25.58 -36.65
C ALA A 11 6.22 24.12 -36.97
N LEU A 12 7.18 23.19 -36.90
CA LEU A 12 6.89 21.76 -36.87
C LEU A 12 6.23 21.44 -35.53
N LEU A 13 4.93 21.25 -35.53
CA LEU A 13 4.18 20.57 -34.45
C LEU A 13 4.54 19.08 -34.51
N LEU A 14 5.52 18.68 -33.73
CA LEU A 14 5.70 17.29 -33.34
C LEU A 14 4.53 16.94 -32.41
N ALA A 15 3.44 16.43 -32.99
CA ALA A 15 2.45 15.68 -32.24
C ALA A 15 3.15 14.41 -31.75
N GLY A 16 3.67 14.43 -30.52
CA GLY A 16 4.08 13.24 -29.82
C GLY A 16 2.85 12.35 -29.73
N ALA A 17 2.85 11.22 -30.45
CA ALA A 17 1.95 10.13 -30.17
C ALA A 17 2.21 9.74 -28.71
N ALA A 18 1.30 10.09 -27.81
CA ALA A 18 1.26 9.49 -26.48
C ALA A 18 1.17 7.99 -26.73
N ALA A 19 2.20 7.24 -26.33
CA ALA A 19 2.11 5.79 -26.25
C ALA A 19 0.85 5.51 -25.43
N ALA A 20 -0.13 4.83 -26.02
CA ALA A 20 -1.30 4.39 -25.27
C ALA A 20 -0.74 3.47 -24.19
N ASP A 21 -0.92 3.85 -22.92
CA ASP A 21 -0.57 3.01 -21.79
C ASP A 21 -1.28 1.68 -21.98
N ASP A 22 -0.51 0.61 -22.10
CA ASP A 22 -1.02 -0.76 -22.15
C ASP A 22 -1.48 -1.17 -20.73
N GLU A 23 -2.37 -0.36 -20.16
CA GLU A 23 -2.94 -0.52 -18.84
C GLU A 23 -4.46 -0.40 -18.87
N VAL A 24 -5.13 -1.19 -18.07
CA VAL A 24 -6.55 -1.07 -17.75
C VAL A 24 -6.73 -0.95 -16.25
N THR A 25 -7.74 -0.18 -15.84
CA THR A 25 -8.04 0.09 -14.44
C THR A 25 -9.50 -0.22 -14.11
N HIS A 26 -9.73 -0.60 -12.85
CA HIS A 26 -11.06 -0.80 -12.29
C HIS A 26 -11.10 -0.32 -10.84
N SER A 27 -11.98 0.63 -10.51
CA SER A 27 -12.14 1.13 -9.15
C SER A 27 -13.25 0.40 -8.41
N PHE A 28 -13.03 0.13 -7.13
CA PHE A 28 -14.02 -0.54 -6.28
C PHE A 28 -14.09 0.08 -4.89
N SER A 29 -15.20 -0.17 -4.19
CA SER A 29 -15.31 0.14 -2.76
C SER A 29 -16.19 -0.88 -2.05
N THR A 30 -15.80 -1.23 -0.82
CA THR A 30 -16.58 -2.10 0.05
C THR A 30 -16.48 -1.61 1.49
N SER A 31 -17.46 -1.94 2.31
CA SER A 31 -17.39 -1.59 3.73
C SER A 31 -18.22 -2.55 4.58
N SER A 32 -17.78 -2.74 5.80
CA SER A 32 -18.51 -3.49 6.81
C SER A 32 -18.68 -2.65 8.08
N ALA A 33 -19.91 -2.55 8.55
CA ALA A 33 -20.24 -1.92 9.84
C ALA A 33 -20.32 -3.01 10.90
N ARG A 34 -19.30 -3.11 11.75
CA ARG A 34 -19.31 -4.02 12.91
C ARG A 34 -18.53 -3.40 14.05
N ALA A 35 -19.22 -3.17 15.16
CA ALA A 35 -18.69 -2.43 16.31
C ALA A 35 -17.61 -3.19 17.11
N ASN A 36 -17.50 -4.52 16.94
CA ASN A 36 -16.68 -5.38 17.81
C ASN A 36 -15.50 -6.03 17.08
N VAL A 37 -14.96 -5.38 16.06
CA VAL A 37 -13.71 -5.85 15.43
C VAL A 37 -12.55 -5.30 16.24
N HIS A 38 -11.69 -6.20 16.74
CA HIS A 38 -10.48 -5.87 17.48
C HIS A 38 -9.21 -6.06 16.66
N ARG A 39 -9.29 -6.81 15.54
CA ARG A 39 -8.17 -7.09 14.66
C ARG A 39 -8.57 -6.99 13.20
N VAL A 40 -7.75 -6.36 12.40
CA VAL A 40 -7.88 -6.30 10.93
C VAL A 40 -6.65 -6.91 10.29
N VAL A 41 -6.86 -7.99 9.53
CA VAL A 41 -5.83 -8.66 8.73
C VAL A 41 -5.98 -8.22 7.29
N ILE A 42 -4.89 -7.76 6.67
CA ILE A 42 -4.86 -7.27 5.29
C ILE A 42 -3.88 -8.13 4.49
N ASP A 43 -4.41 -8.89 3.53
CA ASP A 43 -3.64 -9.76 2.64
C ASP A 43 -3.83 -9.31 1.18
N ILE A 44 -2.93 -8.45 0.73
CA ILE A 44 -2.89 -7.93 -0.65
C ILE A 44 -1.53 -8.30 -1.26
N PRO A 45 -1.48 -9.32 -2.13
CA PRO A 45 -0.21 -9.86 -2.63
C PRO A 45 0.67 -8.90 -3.42
N ALA A 46 0.08 -7.94 -4.13
CA ALA A 46 0.82 -6.95 -4.93
C ALA A 46 0.01 -5.66 -5.09
N GLY A 47 0.68 -4.52 -5.00
CA GLY A 47 0.12 -3.18 -5.10
C GLY A 47 0.45 -2.32 -3.87
N SER A 48 -0.22 -1.19 -3.73
CA SER A 48 -0.07 -0.27 -2.61
C SER A 48 -1.18 -0.50 -1.57
N VAL A 49 -0.79 -0.63 -0.30
CA VAL A 49 -1.71 -0.76 0.83
C VAL A 49 -1.58 0.47 1.72
N LYS A 50 -2.61 1.31 1.76
CA LYS A 50 -2.66 2.48 2.63
C LYS A 50 -3.68 2.27 3.74
N ILE A 51 -3.24 2.33 4.99
CA ILE A 51 -4.07 2.15 6.17
C ILE A 51 -4.11 3.44 6.96
N ARG A 52 -5.29 3.85 7.38
CA ARG A 52 -5.45 5.06 8.16
C ARG A 52 -6.61 4.93 9.15
N ASN A 53 -6.61 5.78 10.16
CA ASN A 53 -7.73 5.82 11.08
C ASN A 53 -9.02 6.28 10.37
N GLY A 54 -10.05 5.48 10.53
CA GLY A 54 -11.40 5.71 10.01
C GLY A 54 -12.43 5.97 11.11
N ALA A 55 -13.70 5.91 10.75
CA ALA A 55 -14.79 6.05 11.70
C ALA A 55 -14.88 4.83 12.63
N SER A 56 -15.24 5.06 13.89
CA SER A 56 -15.44 3.99 14.86
C SER A 56 -16.54 3.02 14.43
N GLY A 57 -16.31 1.72 14.66
CA GLY A 57 -17.27 0.66 14.36
C GLY A 57 -17.46 0.35 12.87
N ARG A 58 -16.58 0.85 12.00
CA ARG A 58 -16.67 0.58 10.56
C ARG A 58 -15.29 0.37 9.96
N ILE A 59 -15.16 -0.68 9.14
CA ILE A 59 -14.04 -0.88 8.25
C ILE A 59 -14.52 -0.54 6.83
N ALA A 60 -13.79 0.31 6.13
CA ALA A 60 -14.07 0.65 4.75
C ALA A 60 -12.82 0.47 3.90
N VAL A 61 -13.00 -0.12 2.73
CA VAL A 61 -11.93 -0.35 1.73
C VAL A 61 -12.37 0.30 0.43
N ARG A 62 -11.48 1.07 -0.15
CA ARG A 62 -11.61 1.55 -1.53
C ARG A 62 -10.29 1.33 -2.23
N GLY A 63 -10.36 1.04 -3.50
CA GLY A 63 -9.14 0.74 -4.24
C GLY A 63 -9.35 0.76 -5.73
N GLU A 64 -8.24 0.50 -6.39
CA GLU A 64 -8.13 0.41 -7.83
C GLU A 64 -7.31 -0.82 -8.20
N VAL A 65 -7.81 -1.56 -9.16
CA VAL A 65 -7.08 -2.62 -9.83
C VAL A 65 -6.38 -2.01 -11.02
N ARG A 66 -5.06 -2.21 -11.13
CA ARG A 66 -4.26 -1.84 -12.31
C ARG A 66 -3.72 -3.10 -12.96
N ARG A 67 -3.92 -3.23 -14.25
CA ARG A 67 -3.46 -4.38 -14.98
C ARG A 67 -2.71 -3.98 -16.23
N HIS A 68 -1.43 -4.33 -16.26
CA HIS A 68 -0.54 -4.11 -17.41
C HIS A 68 -0.64 -5.27 -18.41
N PHE A 69 -0.60 -4.94 -19.70
CA PHE A 69 -0.68 -5.93 -20.79
C PHE A 69 0.08 -5.46 -22.01
N ASP A 70 0.47 -6.39 -22.85
CA ASP A 70 1.12 -6.13 -24.12
C ASP A 70 0.12 -6.18 -25.27
N GLY A 71 0.01 -5.10 -26.02
CA GLY A 71 -0.66 -5.02 -27.32
C GLY A 71 -2.16 -4.74 -27.31
N TYR A 72 -2.55 -3.81 -28.16
CA TYR A 72 -3.88 -3.18 -28.25
C TYR A 72 -5.06 -4.15 -28.40
N ARG A 73 -4.88 -5.30 -29.06
CA ARG A 73 -5.95 -6.27 -29.32
C ARG A 73 -6.47 -7.01 -28.08
N ARG A 74 -5.77 -6.90 -26.95
CA ARG A 74 -6.12 -7.60 -25.70
C ARG A 74 -6.88 -6.72 -24.71
N ARG A 75 -6.93 -5.40 -24.93
CA ARG A 75 -7.47 -4.43 -23.97
C ARG A 75 -8.85 -4.81 -23.41
N ALA A 76 -9.81 -5.19 -24.25
CA ALA A 76 -11.16 -5.55 -23.81
C ALA A 76 -11.15 -6.80 -22.89
N LYS A 77 -10.28 -7.78 -23.18
CA LYS A 77 -10.13 -8.97 -22.34
C LYS A 77 -9.48 -8.62 -21.00
N GLU A 78 -8.43 -7.81 -21.04
CA GLU A 78 -7.72 -7.41 -19.82
C GLU A 78 -8.59 -6.50 -18.95
N GLN A 79 -9.41 -5.64 -19.55
CA GLN A 79 -10.43 -4.86 -18.84
C GLN A 79 -11.46 -5.78 -18.16
N SER A 80 -12.00 -6.76 -18.86
CA SER A 80 -12.94 -7.72 -18.27
C SER A 80 -12.33 -8.50 -17.09
N ILE A 81 -11.03 -8.80 -17.13
CA ILE A 81 -10.33 -9.43 -16.00
C ILE A 81 -10.20 -8.44 -14.84
N ALA A 82 -9.83 -7.18 -15.11
CA ALA A 82 -9.70 -6.15 -14.09
C ALA A 82 -11.05 -5.88 -13.40
N ASP A 83 -12.13 -5.81 -14.16
CA ASP A 83 -13.49 -5.58 -13.65
C ASP A 83 -13.98 -6.70 -12.70
N ASP A 84 -13.44 -7.91 -12.85
CA ASP A 84 -13.75 -9.08 -12.02
C ASP A 84 -12.79 -9.23 -10.80
N ILE A 85 -11.92 -8.25 -10.57
CA ILE A 85 -11.03 -8.22 -9.39
C ILE A 85 -11.48 -7.10 -8.46
N SER A 86 -11.57 -7.40 -7.19
CA SER A 86 -11.92 -6.45 -6.13
C SER A 86 -11.27 -6.87 -4.81
N THR A 87 -11.71 -6.29 -3.72
CA THR A 87 -11.42 -6.79 -2.37
C THR A 87 -12.72 -7.20 -1.68
N GLU A 88 -12.61 -8.17 -0.80
CA GLU A 88 -13.69 -8.54 0.13
C GLU A 88 -13.27 -8.29 1.58
N ILE A 89 -14.26 -8.05 2.43
CA ILE A 89 -14.10 -7.98 3.88
C ILE A 89 -14.86 -9.19 4.46
N ALA A 90 -14.12 -10.19 4.91
CA ALA A 90 -14.67 -11.33 5.64
C ALA A 90 -14.54 -11.07 7.14
N ILE A 91 -15.59 -11.33 7.93
CA ILE A 91 -15.57 -11.14 9.38
C ILE A 91 -15.85 -12.47 10.05
N ASP A 92 -14.94 -12.86 10.92
CA ASP A 92 -15.06 -14.04 11.78
C ASP A 92 -14.78 -13.62 13.22
N GLY A 93 -15.81 -13.74 14.08
CA GLY A 93 -15.71 -13.29 15.46
C GLY A 93 -15.40 -11.78 15.58
N ASP A 94 -14.22 -11.47 16.12
CA ASP A 94 -13.68 -10.13 16.33
C ASP A 94 -12.56 -9.77 15.34
N GLU A 95 -12.29 -10.63 14.36
CA GLU A 95 -11.33 -10.42 13.29
C GLU A 95 -12.03 -10.08 11.97
N ALA A 96 -11.50 -9.09 11.27
CA ALA A 96 -11.87 -8.78 9.90
C ALA A 96 -10.69 -9.02 8.98
N THR A 97 -10.90 -9.79 7.92
CA THR A 97 -9.89 -10.04 6.88
C THR A 97 -10.24 -9.28 5.62
N VAL A 98 -9.32 -8.42 5.17
CA VAL A 98 -9.38 -7.72 3.88
C VAL A 98 -8.45 -8.48 2.91
N ARG A 99 -9.02 -9.05 1.87
CA ARG A 99 -8.23 -9.80 0.89
C ARG A 99 -8.70 -9.55 -0.53
N ARG A 100 -7.83 -9.86 -1.49
CA ARG A 100 -8.17 -9.80 -2.90
C ARG A 100 -9.23 -10.84 -3.23
N HIS A 101 -10.27 -10.39 -3.91
CA HIS A 101 -11.34 -11.24 -4.43
C HIS A 101 -11.24 -11.35 -5.96
N TYR A 102 -11.42 -12.55 -6.48
CA TYR A 102 -11.41 -12.85 -7.90
C TYR A 102 -12.77 -13.38 -8.33
N GLY A 103 -13.50 -12.62 -9.13
CA GLY A 103 -14.74 -13.04 -9.76
C GLY A 103 -14.52 -14.13 -10.81
N PRO A 104 -15.60 -14.63 -11.42
CA PRO A 104 -15.54 -15.77 -12.36
C PRO A 104 -14.59 -15.56 -13.54
N GLY A 105 -14.52 -14.36 -14.12
CA GLY A 105 -13.65 -14.02 -15.26
C GLY A 105 -12.16 -13.87 -14.87
N ALA A 106 -11.86 -13.68 -13.59
CA ALA A 106 -10.51 -13.49 -13.07
C ALA A 106 -9.90 -14.74 -12.42
N GLN A 107 -10.42 -15.94 -12.66
CA GLN A 107 -9.91 -17.18 -12.06
C GLN A 107 -8.63 -17.71 -12.74
N SER A 108 -8.26 -17.18 -13.90
CA SER A 108 -7.09 -17.65 -14.66
C SER A 108 -5.79 -17.34 -13.94
N TRP A 109 -4.73 -18.13 -14.20
CA TRP A 109 -3.39 -17.88 -13.66
C TRP A 109 -2.87 -16.48 -14.06
N SER A 110 -3.17 -16.02 -15.27
CA SER A 110 -2.76 -14.69 -15.74
C SER A 110 -3.40 -13.54 -14.94
N ALA A 111 -4.63 -13.72 -14.48
CA ALA A 111 -5.30 -12.74 -13.62
C ALA A 111 -4.66 -12.65 -12.22
N LYS A 112 -4.07 -13.76 -11.75
CA LYS A 112 -3.40 -13.87 -10.45
C LYS A 112 -1.90 -13.54 -10.49
N SER A 113 -1.40 -13.09 -11.66
CA SER A 113 0.01 -12.76 -11.87
C SER A 113 0.39 -11.42 -11.23
N ILE A 114 1.70 -11.18 -11.15
CA ILE A 114 2.28 -9.91 -10.68
C ILE A 114 1.96 -8.70 -11.59
N HIS A 115 1.47 -8.93 -12.81
CA HIS A 115 1.02 -7.87 -13.72
C HIS A 115 -0.33 -7.26 -13.31
N THR A 116 -0.95 -7.78 -12.25
CA THR A 116 -2.17 -7.23 -11.65
C THR A 116 -1.84 -6.69 -10.28
N GLU A 117 -1.86 -5.39 -10.14
CA GLU A 117 -1.70 -4.68 -8.89
C GLU A 117 -3.06 -4.26 -8.35
N VAL A 118 -3.20 -4.28 -7.04
CA VAL A 118 -4.41 -3.80 -6.36
C VAL A 118 -4.01 -2.79 -5.31
N ASP A 119 -4.25 -1.53 -5.60
CA ASP A 119 -4.01 -0.45 -4.67
C ASP A 119 -5.22 -0.26 -3.79
N VAL A 120 -5.03 -0.28 -2.49
CA VAL A 120 -6.13 -0.15 -1.53
C VAL A 120 -5.86 0.93 -0.49
N THR A 121 -6.94 1.62 -0.11
CA THR A 121 -6.98 2.41 1.12
C THR A 121 -7.97 1.75 2.07
N VAL A 122 -7.49 1.38 3.25
CA VAL A 122 -8.28 0.73 4.31
C VAL A 122 -8.46 1.71 5.45
N ASP A 123 -9.69 2.11 5.71
CA ASP A 123 -10.05 2.92 6.86
C ASP A 123 -10.38 1.97 8.03
N VAL A 124 -9.57 2.01 9.09
CA VAL A 124 -9.67 1.13 10.27
C VAL A 124 -9.94 1.98 11.52
N PRO A 125 -10.84 1.56 12.43
CA PRO A 125 -11.07 2.29 13.67
C PRO A 125 -9.78 2.45 14.50
N PRO A 126 -9.61 3.56 15.23
CA PRO A 126 -8.49 3.74 16.15
C PRO A 126 -8.46 2.64 17.22
N GLY A 127 -7.25 2.22 17.63
CA GLY A 127 -7.04 1.22 18.68
C GLY A 127 -7.29 -0.23 18.28
N VAL A 128 -7.68 -0.48 17.04
CA VAL A 128 -7.78 -1.84 16.47
C VAL A 128 -6.38 -2.33 16.08
N ASP A 129 -6.11 -3.61 16.27
CA ASP A 129 -4.89 -4.26 15.82
C ASP A 129 -4.88 -4.41 14.30
N VAL A 130 -3.73 -4.16 13.69
CA VAL A 130 -3.56 -4.20 12.23
C VAL A 130 -2.41 -5.14 11.88
N ASP A 131 -2.70 -6.18 11.12
CA ASP A 131 -1.73 -7.09 10.54
C ASP A 131 -1.74 -6.98 9.02
N VAL A 132 -0.58 -6.74 8.42
CA VAL A 132 -0.45 -6.55 6.97
C VAL A 132 0.52 -7.56 6.39
N SER A 133 0.08 -8.29 5.40
CA SER A 133 0.93 -9.19 4.60
C SER A 133 0.88 -8.79 3.13
N THR A 134 2.03 -8.46 2.57
CA THR A 134 2.19 -8.06 1.17
C THR A 134 3.47 -8.68 0.59
N ARG A 135 3.41 -9.15 -0.65
CA ARG A 135 4.61 -9.70 -1.29
C ARG A 135 5.42 -8.64 -2.01
N TYR A 136 4.74 -7.75 -2.73
CA TYR A 136 5.38 -6.74 -3.57
C TYR A 136 4.60 -5.43 -3.52
N GLY A 137 5.30 -4.32 -3.30
CA GLY A 137 4.69 -3.00 -3.36
C GLY A 137 5.03 -2.11 -2.19
N GLU A 138 4.08 -1.27 -1.81
CA GLU A 138 4.26 -0.26 -0.78
C GLU A 138 3.18 -0.41 0.30
N VAL A 139 3.58 -0.31 1.56
CA VAL A 139 2.67 -0.32 2.72
C VAL A 139 2.80 1.00 3.47
N ASN A 140 1.70 1.74 3.55
CA ASN A 140 1.62 3.01 4.28
C ASN A 140 0.63 2.88 5.43
N ILE A 141 1.07 3.07 6.66
CA ILE A 141 0.24 3.02 7.87
C ILE A 141 0.32 4.36 8.58
N ASP A 142 -0.80 5.07 8.68
CA ASP A 142 -0.89 6.37 9.35
C ASP A 142 -2.02 6.37 10.39
N GLY A 143 -1.66 6.42 11.66
CA GLY A 143 -2.64 6.51 12.73
C GLY A 143 -2.25 5.83 14.03
N ALA A 144 -3.21 5.84 14.97
CA ALA A 144 -3.09 5.22 16.29
C ALA A 144 -3.83 3.87 16.29
N PHE A 145 -3.08 2.78 16.29
CA PHE A 145 -3.61 1.41 16.31
C PHE A 145 -3.22 0.70 17.61
N GLY A 146 -3.89 -0.40 17.93
CA GLY A 146 -3.61 -1.21 19.11
C GLY A 146 -2.25 -1.90 18.98
N ARG A 147 -2.09 -2.65 17.89
CA ARG A 147 -0.84 -3.27 17.46
C ARG A 147 -0.69 -3.05 15.96
N ILE A 148 0.53 -2.92 15.49
CA ILE A 148 0.88 -2.92 14.06
C ILE A 148 1.85 -4.08 13.84
N ASP A 149 1.52 -4.98 12.94
CA ASP A 149 2.38 -6.05 12.48
C ASP A 149 2.43 -6.06 10.95
N THR A 150 3.62 -5.94 10.37
CA THR A 150 3.76 -5.83 8.92
C THR A 150 4.83 -6.77 8.42
N ASP A 151 4.48 -7.59 7.44
CA ASP A 151 5.39 -8.48 6.73
C ASP A 151 5.36 -8.17 5.23
N LEU A 152 6.46 -7.61 4.72
CA LEU A 152 6.65 -7.28 3.32
C LEU A 152 7.82 -8.10 2.73
N ARG A 153 7.60 -8.75 1.59
CA ARG A 153 8.67 -9.49 0.93
C ARG A 153 9.62 -8.59 0.16
N ALA A 154 9.09 -7.65 -0.63
CA ALA A 154 9.91 -6.69 -1.37
C ALA A 154 9.16 -5.38 -1.64
N GLY A 155 9.80 -4.26 -1.30
CA GLY A 155 9.26 -2.92 -1.48
C GLY A 155 9.52 -2.01 -0.28
N GLU A 156 8.58 -1.13 0.01
CA GLU A 156 8.74 -0.10 1.03
C GLU A 156 7.61 -0.17 2.07
N VAL A 157 7.97 0.03 3.34
CA VAL A 157 7.01 0.17 4.44
C VAL A 157 7.20 1.52 5.12
N HIS A 158 6.12 2.29 5.18
CA HIS A 158 6.06 3.57 5.88
C HIS A 158 5.05 3.49 7.02
N VAL A 159 5.51 3.64 8.25
CA VAL A 159 4.65 3.69 9.43
C VAL A 159 4.77 5.05 10.09
N ARG A 160 3.63 5.73 10.26
CA ARG A 160 3.52 6.97 11.00
C ARG A 160 2.51 6.81 12.14
N THR A 161 2.99 6.89 13.38
CA THR A 161 2.13 6.65 14.55
C THR A 161 2.55 7.56 15.72
N PRO A 162 1.61 7.98 16.60
CA PRO A 162 1.94 8.78 17.78
C PRO A 162 2.86 8.01 18.73
N ARG A 163 4.01 8.62 19.08
CA ARG A 163 4.99 8.05 20.01
C ARG A 163 4.40 7.66 21.35
N VAL A 164 3.50 8.50 21.87
CA VAL A 164 2.87 8.30 23.17
C VAL A 164 2.15 6.96 23.26
N ASN A 165 1.69 6.44 22.14
CA ASN A 165 0.99 5.15 22.06
C ASN A 165 1.95 3.95 21.98
N VAL A 166 3.16 4.14 21.44
CA VAL A 166 4.10 3.05 21.17
C VAL A 166 4.82 2.62 22.43
N ARG A 167 4.67 1.35 22.79
CA ARG A 167 5.39 0.69 23.88
C ARG A 167 6.69 0.07 23.39
N ASP A 168 6.59 -0.75 22.37
CA ASP A 168 7.71 -1.47 21.75
C ASP A 168 7.66 -1.28 20.24
N LEU A 169 8.74 -0.80 19.64
CA LEU A 169 8.92 -0.73 18.21
C LEU A 169 10.10 -1.61 17.81
N ARG A 170 9.86 -2.49 16.86
CA ARG A 170 10.87 -3.29 16.18
C ARG A 170 10.70 -3.14 14.68
N ALA A 171 11.67 -2.52 14.04
CA ALA A 171 11.73 -2.40 12.61
C ALA A 171 12.94 -3.19 12.08
N SER A 172 12.76 -3.99 11.04
CA SER A 172 13.84 -4.84 10.51
C SER A 172 13.75 -4.99 9.00
N VAL A 173 14.92 -5.01 8.34
CA VAL A 173 15.07 -5.33 6.93
C VAL A 173 16.22 -6.31 6.77
N LEU A 174 16.00 -7.40 6.04
CA LEU A 174 17.06 -8.36 5.77
C LEU A 174 18.07 -7.80 4.76
N ILE A 175 17.60 -7.22 3.64
CA ILE A 175 18.44 -6.58 2.60
C ILE A 175 17.85 -5.21 2.28
N GLY A 176 18.53 -4.14 2.69
CA GLY A 176 18.07 -2.77 2.48
C GLY A 176 18.32 -1.85 3.65
N GLU A 177 17.43 -0.89 3.87
CA GLU A 177 17.63 0.15 4.89
C GLU A 177 16.43 0.29 5.84
N VAL A 178 16.73 0.63 7.10
CA VAL A 178 15.75 0.99 8.12
C VAL A 178 15.98 2.45 8.51
N HIS A 179 14.94 3.24 8.45
CA HIS A 179 14.96 4.64 8.86
C HIS A 179 13.90 4.87 9.93
N THR A 180 14.32 5.12 11.15
CA THR A 180 13.42 5.36 12.28
C THR A 180 13.65 6.74 12.84
N TYR A 181 12.59 7.55 12.93
CA TYR A 181 12.63 8.91 13.41
C TYR A 181 11.69 9.14 14.58
N PHE A 182 12.14 9.95 15.52
CA PHE A 182 11.31 10.55 16.55
C PHE A 182 11.41 12.07 16.45
N GLY A 183 10.37 12.71 15.90
CA GLY A 183 10.48 14.12 15.50
C GLY A 183 11.65 14.28 14.52
N ASP A 184 12.62 15.14 14.87
CA ASP A 184 13.83 15.37 14.08
C ASP A 184 15.01 14.45 14.50
N HIS A 185 14.80 13.56 15.47
CA HIS A 185 15.85 12.67 15.96
C HIS A 185 15.80 11.32 15.24
N TYR A 186 16.93 10.93 14.68
CA TYR A 186 17.13 9.62 14.10
C TYR A 186 17.45 8.59 15.19
N ILE A 187 16.79 7.43 15.14
CA ILE A 187 17.10 6.29 16.00
C ILE A 187 18.12 5.43 15.25
N GLU A 188 19.29 5.24 15.86
CA GLU A 188 20.38 4.48 15.26
C GLU A 188 19.96 3.03 14.98
N ASN A 189 20.40 2.52 13.83
CA ASN A 189 20.17 1.14 13.44
C ASN A 189 21.29 0.24 13.97
N GLU A 190 20.93 -0.99 14.27
CA GLU A 190 21.85 -2.04 14.65
C GLU A 190 21.99 -3.08 13.53
N GLY A 191 23.17 -3.70 13.43
CA GLY A 191 23.44 -4.78 12.48
C GLY A 191 23.73 -4.30 11.08
N VAL A 192 24.15 -5.24 10.25
CA VAL A 192 24.39 -5.06 8.82
C VAL A 192 23.39 -5.90 8.01
N PHE A 193 23.17 -7.13 8.45
CA PHE A 193 22.20 -8.08 7.91
C PHE A 193 21.68 -8.98 9.05
N PRO A 194 20.41 -8.87 9.46
CA PRO A 194 19.48 -7.79 9.13
C PRO A 194 19.88 -6.44 9.75
N ARG A 195 19.39 -5.35 9.16
CA ARG A 195 19.37 -4.05 9.83
C ARG A 195 18.14 -3.97 10.71
N THR A 196 18.30 -3.51 11.94
CA THR A 196 17.20 -3.40 12.90
C THR A 196 17.22 -2.06 13.60
N ALA A 197 16.04 -1.57 13.97
CA ALA A 197 15.86 -0.45 14.89
C ALA A 197 14.91 -0.86 15.99
N HIS A 198 15.20 -0.44 17.21
CA HIS A 198 14.41 -0.74 18.39
C HIS A 198 14.16 0.53 19.21
N PHE A 199 12.91 0.69 19.66
CA PHE A 199 12.52 1.75 20.57
C PHE A 199 11.59 1.19 21.65
N TYR A 200 11.80 1.58 22.90
CA TYR A 200 10.98 1.15 24.02
C TYR A 200 10.49 2.34 24.86
N ASN A 201 9.20 2.32 25.23
CA ASN A 201 8.57 3.30 26.09
C ASN A 201 7.57 2.61 27.03
N ALA A 202 7.91 2.49 28.30
CA ALA A 202 7.09 1.80 29.29
C ALA A 202 5.67 2.39 29.46
N ALA A 203 5.44 3.65 29.10
CA ALA A 203 4.15 4.32 29.18
C ALA A 203 3.24 4.05 27.97
N GLY A 204 3.78 3.52 26.87
CA GLY A 204 3.01 3.16 25.68
C GLY A 204 2.19 1.90 25.86
N ARG A 205 1.30 1.63 24.92
CA ARG A 205 0.40 0.46 24.92
C ARG A 205 0.44 -0.35 23.65
N SER A 206 0.91 0.23 22.55
CA SER A 206 0.92 -0.33 21.20
C SER A 206 2.27 -0.95 20.90
N ASP A 207 2.28 -2.15 20.35
CA ASP A 207 3.48 -2.78 19.81
C ASP A 207 3.51 -2.60 18.28
N VAL A 208 4.65 -2.20 17.76
CA VAL A 208 4.86 -1.96 16.33
C VAL A 208 5.98 -2.86 15.84
N ASN A 209 5.63 -3.86 15.06
CA ASN A 209 6.58 -4.77 14.43
C ASN A 209 6.53 -4.58 12.92
N VAL A 210 7.64 -4.21 12.32
CA VAL A 210 7.75 -4.00 10.88
C VAL A 210 8.88 -4.85 10.35
N HIS A 211 8.56 -5.75 9.44
CA HIS A 211 9.53 -6.59 8.78
C HIS A 211 9.44 -6.45 7.26
N SER A 212 10.60 -6.27 6.61
CA SER A 212 10.75 -6.40 5.16
C SER A 212 11.92 -7.33 4.84
N THR A 213 11.73 -8.20 3.83
CA THR A 213 12.85 -9.02 3.39
C THR A 213 13.80 -8.23 2.50
N VAL A 214 13.28 -7.45 1.54
CA VAL A 214 14.10 -6.62 0.63
C VAL A 214 13.45 -5.26 0.44
N GLY A 215 14.19 -4.19 0.66
CA GLY A 215 13.69 -2.83 0.43
C GLY A 215 13.96 -1.88 1.57
N GLU A 216 13.00 -1.01 1.87
CA GLU A 216 13.17 0.04 2.87
C GLU A 216 12.03 0.05 3.88
N VAL A 217 12.38 0.33 5.15
CA VAL A 217 11.41 0.53 6.22
C VAL A 217 11.61 1.92 6.83
N HIS A 218 10.56 2.71 6.80
CA HIS A 218 10.52 4.05 7.36
C HIS A 218 9.51 4.10 8.51
N VAL A 219 9.95 4.38 9.73
CA VAL A 219 9.06 4.57 10.87
C VAL A 219 9.21 5.97 11.42
N THR A 220 8.12 6.70 11.51
CA THR A 220 8.07 8.05 12.09
C THR A 220 7.16 8.04 13.31
N LEU A 221 7.77 8.24 14.47
CA LEU A 221 7.07 8.46 15.74
C LEU A 221 6.72 9.95 15.86
N THR A 222 5.45 10.28 15.73
CA THR A 222 4.98 11.68 15.84
C THR A 222 4.83 12.12 17.29
N GLN A 223 4.81 13.44 17.52
CA GLN A 223 4.56 14.02 18.84
C GLN A 223 3.15 13.74 19.34
#